data_f548f7af7d871c1db7a86bb0d29ae11b
#
_entry.id   f548f7af7d871c1db7a86bb0d29ae11b
#
_cell.length_a   1.000
_cell.length_b   1.000
_cell.length_c   1.000
_cell.angle_alpha   90.00
_cell.angle_beta   90.00
_cell.angle_gamma   90.00
#
_symmetry.space_group_name_H-M   'P 1'
#
loop_
_entity.id
_entity.type
_entity.pdbx_description
1 polymer ?
#
loop_
_entity_poly.entity_id
_entity_poly.type
_entity_poly.pdbx_seq_one_letter_code
_entity_poly.pdbx_strand_id
1 'polypeptide(L)'
;MKFLRYGIFAAIVAIMASCSNRGEHLDKLISDDVAGVISINMANVIEKSTIKQGDNLALPEQLATVIRGNDEQLIGQMVKSIPLMGIEIKDKAYLFFPNDMMQYAVLISLNDADKARAHVTHRTGAQFADVDGVEMVVSDMTVWCVDDDVLLMGKLRQNTDEKKVAKWLRGVLSHEGACVSDVPGAKAALQSESEIAGYIDMPRFSKLIRGNMVFGKLVADYPILSLLVDSDVRAFTFDMAFNGSKGTINANLDMDENGEFATLLNTLLRQPSADFLQAIPNTMPVVMILSVNGKALAALPQVQTMIRMVNQMPFLGNLDVNAIVSSISGPVAVGVASDPYFEDEYNYVFCAQTTDPQGVVQLISQFASRLGQDPEIVDGEHIYAYANKQVRLGVIGNLVYAKMLNYEQTEPNCNTDEAMCKFFAETPMGVYSRFSSEGVNSVLNIGMKADGSFTGEFVTAEKGNAMLQFLCLLCSIKPVSSYDYDGGAAVVDEGSMVGEFQPL
;
A
#
# COMPACT_ATOMS: atom_id res chain seq x y z
N MET A 1 -3.79 0.36 -8.53
CA MET A 1 -4.28 0.06 -7.17
C MET A 1 -5.65 -0.63 -7.13
N LYS A 2 -6.63 -0.31 -7.99
CA LYS A 2 -7.90 -1.06 -8.08
C LYS A 2 -7.68 -2.58 -8.22
N PHE A 3 -6.77 -3.01 -9.09
CA PHE A 3 -6.57 -4.42 -9.41
C PHE A 3 -5.95 -5.22 -8.25
N LEU A 4 -4.99 -4.66 -7.52
CA LEU A 4 -4.42 -5.32 -6.34
C LEU A 4 -5.46 -5.45 -5.22
N ARG A 5 -6.35 -4.46 -5.06
CA ARG A 5 -7.46 -4.49 -4.09
C ARG A 5 -8.51 -5.53 -4.46
N TYR A 6 -8.92 -5.63 -5.74
CA TYR A 6 -9.86 -6.66 -6.16
C TYR A 6 -9.27 -8.07 -6.05
N GLY A 7 -7.96 -8.22 -6.29
CA GLY A 7 -7.28 -9.49 -6.11
C GLY A 7 -7.18 -9.89 -4.63
N ILE A 8 -6.65 -9.01 -3.78
CA ILE A 8 -6.57 -9.24 -2.32
C ILE A 8 -7.98 -9.37 -1.75
N PHE A 9 -8.91 -8.56 -2.20
CA PHE A 9 -10.28 -8.58 -1.72
C PHE A 9 -11.07 -9.78 -2.22
N ALA A 10 -10.92 -10.19 -3.48
CA ALA A 10 -11.49 -11.43 -3.99
C ALA A 10 -10.92 -12.66 -3.26
N ALA A 11 -9.63 -12.65 -2.94
CA ALA A 11 -9.01 -13.67 -2.10
C ALA A 11 -9.58 -13.65 -0.68
N ILE A 12 -9.70 -12.49 -0.02
CA ILE A 12 -10.27 -12.39 1.33
C ILE A 12 -11.74 -12.79 1.36
N VAL A 13 -12.50 -12.48 0.32
CA VAL A 13 -13.94 -12.80 0.22
C VAL A 13 -14.17 -14.24 -0.22
N ALA A 14 -13.32 -14.80 -1.06
CA ALA A 14 -13.29 -16.24 -1.32
C ALA A 14 -12.99 -17.07 -0.04
N ILE A 15 -12.46 -16.41 0.97
CA ILE A 15 -11.96 -16.97 2.24
C ILE A 15 -13.05 -17.49 3.21
N MET A 16 -14.35 -17.30 2.98
CA MET A 16 -15.28 -17.43 4.10
C MET A 16 -16.28 -18.60 4.04
N ALA A 17 -15.98 -19.80 3.51
CA ALA A 17 -16.89 -20.94 3.60
C ALA A 17 -16.31 -22.35 3.51
N SER A 18 -16.65 -23.17 4.48
CA SER A 18 -16.86 -24.64 4.52
C SER A 18 -15.67 -25.64 4.71
N CYS A 19 -15.94 -26.83 5.18
CA CYS A 19 -15.04 -27.83 5.81
C CYS A 19 -14.75 -29.09 5.01
N SER A 20 -13.48 -29.46 4.74
CA SER A 20 -12.89 -30.78 4.63
C SER A 20 -11.36 -30.81 4.38
N ASN A 21 -10.69 -31.95 4.56
CA ASN A 21 -9.22 -32.06 4.66
C ASN A 21 -8.56 -32.49 3.33
N ARG A 22 -8.40 -31.65 2.30
CA ARG A 22 -7.72 -32.06 1.06
C ARG A 22 -6.69 -31.06 0.50
N GLY A 23 -6.59 -29.83 1.02
CA GLY A 23 -5.82 -28.74 0.41
C GLY A 23 -4.33 -28.64 0.75
N GLU A 24 -3.71 -29.66 1.34
CA GLU A 24 -2.28 -29.60 1.72
C GLU A 24 -1.30 -29.47 0.53
N HIS A 25 -1.79 -29.37 -0.72
CA HIS A 25 -0.96 -29.42 -1.92
C HIS A 25 -1.24 -28.34 -2.97
N LEU A 26 -2.11 -27.35 -2.71
CA LEU A 26 -2.43 -26.31 -3.69
C LEU A 26 -1.24 -25.44 -4.09
N ASP A 27 -0.30 -25.22 -3.18
CA ASP A 27 0.95 -24.50 -3.45
C ASP A 27 1.79 -25.18 -4.54
N LYS A 28 1.64 -26.50 -4.71
CA LYS A 28 2.31 -27.28 -5.75
C LYS A 28 1.71 -27.06 -7.15
N LEU A 29 0.48 -26.58 -7.23
CA LEU A 29 -0.15 -26.23 -8.50
C LEU A 29 0.32 -24.89 -9.04
N ILE A 30 1.00 -24.08 -8.21
CA ILE A 30 1.50 -22.75 -8.61
C ILE A 30 2.92 -22.92 -9.16
N SER A 31 3.12 -22.57 -10.42
CA SER A 31 4.44 -22.62 -11.07
C SER A 31 5.46 -21.74 -10.37
N ASP A 32 6.73 -22.11 -10.40
CA ASP A 32 7.85 -21.34 -9.89
C ASP A 32 8.14 -20.06 -10.68
N ASP A 33 7.54 -19.90 -11.87
CA ASP A 33 7.73 -18.75 -12.74
C ASP A 33 6.79 -17.55 -12.44
N VAL A 34 5.99 -17.62 -11.37
CA VAL A 34 5.12 -16.51 -10.95
C VAL A 34 5.92 -15.31 -10.43
N ALA A 35 5.39 -14.10 -10.63
CA ALA A 35 6.00 -12.88 -10.09
C ALA A 35 5.80 -12.72 -8.59
N GLY A 36 4.88 -13.46 -8.00
CA GLY A 36 4.66 -13.49 -6.56
C GLY A 36 3.47 -14.35 -6.18
N VAL A 37 3.42 -14.72 -4.91
CA VAL A 37 2.33 -15.50 -4.31
C VAL A 37 2.05 -14.99 -2.90
N ILE A 38 0.77 -14.92 -2.56
CA ILE A 38 0.27 -14.58 -1.22
C ILE A 38 -0.59 -15.76 -0.76
N SER A 39 -0.25 -16.33 0.37
CA SER A 39 -1.05 -17.36 1.05
C SER A 39 -1.90 -16.73 2.14
N ILE A 40 -3.11 -17.20 2.28
CA ILE A 40 -4.08 -16.75 3.27
C ILE A 40 -4.58 -17.98 4.03
N ASN A 41 -4.28 -18.03 5.33
CA ASN A 41 -4.77 -19.09 6.21
C ASN A 41 -6.23 -18.79 6.57
N MET A 42 -7.13 -19.38 5.81
CA MET A 42 -8.55 -19.08 5.86
C MET A 42 -9.18 -19.44 7.21
N ALA A 43 -8.83 -20.58 7.78
CA ALA A 43 -9.33 -21.00 9.08
C ALA A 43 -8.97 -19.98 10.17
N ASN A 44 -7.72 -19.58 10.23
CA ASN A 44 -7.24 -18.60 11.21
C ASN A 44 -7.88 -17.22 11.02
N VAL A 45 -8.03 -16.76 9.77
CA VAL A 45 -8.69 -15.47 9.45
C VAL A 45 -10.14 -15.48 9.95
N ILE A 46 -10.89 -16.55 9.69
CA ILE A 46 -12.29 -16.69 10.11
C ILE A 46 -12.40 -16.77 11.63
N GLU A 47 -11.62 -17.64 12.26
CA GLU A 47 -11.63 -17.81 13.72
C GLU A 47 -11.30 -16.50 14.42
N LYS A 48 -10.19 -15.87 14.03
CA LYS A 48 -9.71 -14.65 14.69
C LYS A 48 -10.55 -13.41 14.39
N SER A 49 -11.26 -13.37 13.26
CA SER A 49 -12.21 -12.27 12.95
C SER A 49 -13.58 -12.45 13.60
N THR A 50 -13.80 -13.54 14.36
CA THR A 50 -15.08 -13.86 14.99
C THR A 50 -16.27 -14.04 14.04
N ILE A 51 -15.98 -14.32 12.78
CA ILE A 51 -16.99 -14.69 11.80
C ILE A 51 -17.53 -16.07 12.19
N LYS A 52 -18.84 -16.15 12.43
CA LYS A 52 -19.47 -17.42 12.81
C LYS A 52 -19.80 -18.25 11.57
N GLN A 53 -19.41 -19.50 11.63
CA GLN A 53 -19.76 -20.52 10.65
C GLN A 53 -21.15 -21.10 10.92
N GLY A 54 -21.92 -21.35 9.88
CA GLY A 54 -23.23 -21.99 9.90
C GLY A 54 -23.73 -22.12 8.47
N ASP A 55 -24.99 -22.52 8.29
CA ASP A 55 -25.62 -22.57 6.95
C ASP A 55 -25.60 -21.22 6.25
N ASN A 56 -25.45 -20.12 7.02
CA ASN A 56 -25.16 -18.77 6.55
C ASN A 56 -24.03 -18.19 7.38
N LEU A 57 -23.03 -17.56 6.75
CA LEU A 57 -21.98 -16.84 7.45
C LEU A 57 -22.60 -15.67 8.20
N ALA A 58 -22.45 -15.66 9.52
CA ALA A 58 -22.84 -14.52 10.34
C ALA A 58 -21.62 -13.60 10.50
N LEU A 59 -21.63 -12.52 9.74
CA LEU A 59 -20.61 -11.48 9.85
C LEU A 59 -20.80 -10.69 11.15
N PRO A 60 -19.69 -10.31 11.83
CA PRO A 60 -19.74 -9.31 12.86
C PRO A 60 -20.40 -8.02 12.35
N GLU A 61 -21.22 -7.36 13.18
CA GLU A 61 -22.00 -6.19 12.78
C GLU A 61 -21.12 -5.07 12.18
N GLN A 62 -19.94 -4.84 12.75
CA GLN A 62 -18.96 -3.88 12.25
C GLN A 62 -18.56 -4.15 10.81
N LEU A 63 -18.17 -5.39 10.49
CA LEU A 63 -17.78 -5.76 9.13
C LEU A 63 -18.98 -5.70 8.18
N ALA A 64 -20.14 -6.13 8.63
CA ALA A 64 -21.39 -6.05 7.86
C ALA A 64 -21.78 -4.60 7.53
N THR A 65 -21.53 -3.66 8.45
CA THR A 65 -21.80 -2.22 8.26
C THR A 65 -20.84 -1.63 7.23
N VAL A 66 -19.55 -1.89 7.37
CA VAL A 66 -18.54 -1.42 6.40
C VAL A 66 -18.82 -1.94 4.99
N ILE A 67 -19.18 -3.22 4.86
CA ILE A 67 -19.54 -3.82 3.58
C ILE A 67 -20.79 -3.16 2.98
N ARG A 68 -21.82 -2.90 3.80
CA ARG A 68 -23.05 -2.22 3.33
C ARG A 68 -22.81 -0.78 2.89
N GLY A 69 -21.92 -0.06 3.56
CA GLY A 69 -21.57 1.32 3.21
C GLY A 69 -20.72 1.46 1.93
N ASN A 70 -20.10 0.38 1.45
CA ASN A 70 -19.15 0.41 0.34
C ASN A 70 -19.60 -0.36 -0.91
N ASP A 71 -20.87 -0.33 -1.26
CA ASP A 71 -21.41 -1.01 -2.45
C ASP A 71 -21.93 -2.43 -2.17
N GLU A 72 -23.15 -2.47 -1.70
CA GLU A 72 -23.88 -3.71 -1.32
C GLU A 72 -23.88 -4.80 -2.39
N GLN A 73 -23.75 -4.39 -3.67
CA GLN A 73 -23.92 -5.36 -4.74
C GLN A 73 -22.72 -6.29 -4.95
N LEU A 74 -21.50 -5.83 -4.79
CA LEU A 74 -20.34 -6.68 -5.12
C LEU A 74 -19.81 -7.47 -3.91
N ILE A 75 -19.57 -6.80 -2.82
CA ILE A 75 -18.91 -7.39 -1.64
C ILE A 75 -19.90 -8.17 -0.77
N GLY A 76 -21.05 -7.59 -0.51
CA GLY A 76 -22.09 -8.26 0.27
C GLY A 76 -22.62 -9.51 -0.43
N GLN A 77 -22.79 -9.47 -1.76
CA GLN A 77 -23.17 -10.65 -2.55
C GLN A 77 -22.08 -11.70 -2.59
N MET A 78 -20.80 -11.30 -2.68
CA MET A 78 -19.69 -12.24 -2.62
C MET A 78 -19.66 -12.94 -1.27
N VAL A 79 -19.71 -12.22 -0.17
CA VAL A 79 -19.70 -12.80 1.19
C VAL A 79 -20.89 -13.73 1.43
N LYS A 80 -22.08 -13.34 1.02
CA LYS A 80 -23.30 -14.18 1.10
C LYS A 80 -23.21 -15.43 0.22
N SER A 81 -22.44 -15.39 -0.86
CA SER A 81 -22.31 -16.51 -1.81
C SER A 81 -21.26 -17.55 -1.43
N ILE A 82 -20.35 -17.23 -0.50
CA ILE A 82 -19.27 -18.15 -0.12
C ILE A 82 -19.77 -19.53 0.35
N PRO A 83 -20.76 -19.65 1.24
CA PRO A 83 -21.30 -20.96 1.62
C PRO A 83 -21.91 -21.72 0.42
N LEU A 84 -22.35 -20.99 -0.60
CA LEU A 84 -22.95 -21.53 -1.81
C LEU A 84 -21.91 -22.03 -2.82
N MET A 85 -20.65 -21.64 -2.65
CA MET A 85 -19.57 -21.99 -3.59
C MET A 85 -18.88 -23.31 -3.28
N GLY A 86 -19.21 -23.98 -2.19
CA GLY A 86 -18.56 -25.25 -1.84
C GLY A 86 -17.05 -25.13 -1.56
N ILE A 87 -16.61 -24.01 -1.00
CA ILE A 87 -15.20 -23.74 -0.69
C ILE A 87 -14.76 -24.47 0.58
N GLU A 88 -13.53 -25.00 0.59
CA GLU A 88 -12.88 -25.59 1.74
C GLU A 88 -12.11 -24.51 2.53
N ILE A 89 -12.53 -24.23 3.77
CA ILE A 89 -11.91 -23.19 4.60
C ILE A 89 -10.77 -23.64 5.50
N LYS A 90 -10.57 -24.93 5.68
CA LYS A 90 -9.44 -25.41 6.49
C LYS A 90 -8.12 -25.25 5.77
N ASP A 91 -8.17 -25.11 4.47
CA ASP A 91 -7.01 -24.98 3.63
C ASP A 91 -6.63 -23.51 3.42
N LYS A 92 -5.40 -23.29 2.99
CA LYS A 92 -4.95 -21.96 2.55
C LYS A 92 -5.53 -21.64 1.18
N ALA A 93 -5.93 -20.40 0.97
CA ALA A 93 -6.14 -19.83 -0.35
C ALA A 93 -4.87 -19.14 -0.83
N TYR A 94 -4.67 -19.13 -2.15
CA TYR A 94 -3.49 -18.51 -2.76
C TYR A 94 -3.91 -17.46 -3.79
N LEU A 95 -3.36 -16.27 -3.65
CA LEU A 95 -3.37 -15.24 -4.69
C LEU A 95 -1.99 -15.18 -5.30
N PHE A 96 -1.87 -15.32 -6.62
CA PHE A 96 -0.59 -15.28 -7.29
C PHE A 96 -0.63 -14.47 -8.58
N PHE A 97 0.55 -14.08 -9.08
CA PHE A 97 0.71 -13.20 -10.22
C PHE A 97 1.44 -13.94 -11.35
N PRO A 98 0.68 -14.59 -12.27
CA PRO A 98 1.26 -15.23 -13.45
C PRO A 98 1.86 -14.18 -14.41
N ASN A 99 2.91 -14.58 -15.15
CA ASN A 99 3.71 -13.62 -15.89
C ASN A 99 3.02 -12.95 -17.09
N ASP A 100 2.24 -13.66 -17.91
CA ASP A 100 1.92 -13.15 -19.25
C ASP A 100 0.42 -12.95 -19.56
N MET A 101 -0.45 -13.82 -19.13
CA MET A 101 -1.84 -13.85 -19.60
C MET A 101 -2.83 -13.26 -18.60
N MET A 102 -2.50 -13.29 -17.34
CA MET A 102 -3.39 -12.84 -16.27
C MET A 102 -2.77 -11.68 -15.49
N GLN A 103 -3.62 -10.86 -14.95
CA GLN A 103 -3.21 -9.82 -13.99
C GLN A 103 -2.92 -10.44 -12.63
N TYR A 104 -3.78 -11.36 -12.23
CA TYR A 104 -3.66 -12.19 -11.04
C TYR A 104 -4.51 -13.45 -11.20
N ALA A 105 -4.23 -14.45 -10.40
CA ALA A 105 -5.06 -15.65 -10.26
C ALA A 105 -5.24 -15.99 -8.78
N VAL A 106 -6.35 -16.64 -8.47
CA VAL A 106 -6.71 -17.14 -7.13
C VAL A 106 -6.96 -18.63 -7.22
N LEU A 107 -6.38 -19.37 -6.29
CA LEU A 107 -6.51 -20.80 -6.19
C LEU A 107 -7.08 -21.15 -4.80
N ILE A 108 -8.14 -21.93 -4.77
CA ILE A 108 -8.90 -22.25 -3.56
C ILE A 108 -9.32 -23.72 -3.61
N SER A 109 -9.22 -24.42 -2.49
CA SER A 109 -9.77 -25.78 -2.34
C SER A 109 -11.30 -25.77 -2.33
N LEU A 110 -11.88 -26.80 -2.92
CA LEU A 110 -13.31 -27.03 -2.91
C LEU A 110 -13.63 -28.32 -2.11
N ASN A 111 -14.74 -28.28 -1.39
CA ASN A 111 -15.36 -29.48 -0.83
C ASN A 111 -16.56 -29.95 -1.67
N ASP A 112 -17.05 -29.12 -2.59
CA ASP A 112 -18.21 -29.41 -3.43
C ASP A 112 -18.08 -28.65 -4.77
N ALA A 113 -17.49 -29.30 -5.76
CA ALA A 113 -17.28 -28.74 -7.09
C ALA A 113 -18.59 -28.44 -7.82
N ASP A 114 -19.65 -29.19 -7.57
CA ASP A 114 -20.95 -28.99 -8.22
C ASP A 114 -21.59 -27.68 -7.73
N LYS A 115 -21.48 -27.36 -6.43
CA LYS A 115 -21.90 -26.06 -5.91
C LYS A 115 -21.10 -24.94 -6.52
N ALA A 116 -19.78 -25.11 -6.67
CA ALA A 116 -18.93 -24.10 -7.29
C ALA A 116 -19.35 -23.84 -8.75
N ARG A 117 -19.56 -24.89 -9.55
CA ARG A 117 -20.04 -24.77 -10.93
C ARG A 117 -21.41 -24.08 -11.00
N ALA A 118 -22.36 -24.50 -10.19
CA ALA A 118 -23.70 -23.92 -10.14
C ALA A 118 -23.64 -22.43 -9.77
N HIS A 119 -22.82 -22.08 -8.79
CA HIS A 119 -22.65 -20.69 -8.38
C HIS A 119 -22.01 -19.82 -9.47
N VAL A 120 -20.92 -20.26 -10.10
CA VAL A 120 -20.28 -19.55 -11.21
C VAL A 120 -21.25 -19.36 -12.37
N THR A 121 -21.96 -20.41 -12.75
CA THR A 121 -23.01 -20.32 -13.81
C THR A 121 -24.09 -19.32 -13.48
N HIS A 122 -24.61 -19.34 -12.25
CA HIS A 122 -25.64 -18.38 -11.82
C HIS A 122 -25.12 -16.94 -11.83
N ARG A 123 -23.88 -16.74 -11.37
CA ARG A 123 -23.27 -15.42 -11.27
C ARG A 123 -22.91 -14.80 -12.62
N THR A 124 -22.36 -15.62 -13.52
CA THR A 124 -21.88 -15.15 -14.83
C THR A 124 -22.97 -15.17 -15.91
N GLY A 125 -24.01 -15.94 -15.69
CA GLY A 125 -25.02 -16.25 -16.73
C GLY A 125 -24.49 -17.15 -17.85
N ALA A 126 -23.25 -17.62 -17.75
CA ALA A 126 -22.55 -18.43 -18.76
C ALA A 126 -22.41 -19.89 -18.29
N GLN A 127 -22.47 -20.83 -19.23
CA GLN A 127 -22.22 -22.24 -18.98
C GLN A 127 -20.74 -22.58 -19.12
N PHE A 128 -20.26 -23.54 -18.36
CA PHE A 128 -18.93 -24.11 -18.57
C PHE A 128 -18.84 -24.71 -19.96
N ALA A 129 -17.75 -24.43 -20.65
CA ALA A 129 -17.45 -24.97 -21.97
C ALA A 129 -16.10 -25.67 -21.96
N ASP A 130 -16.00 -26.79 -22.66
CA ASP A 130 -14.73 -27.44 -22.90
C ASP A 130 -13.93 -26.67 -23.96
N VAL A 131 -12.76 -26.18 -23.57
CA VAL A 131 -11.79 -25.54 -24.46
C VAL A 131 -10.50 -26.33 -24.39
N ASP A 132 -10.19 -27.06 -25.44
CA ASP A 132 -9.01 -27.92 -25.52
C ASP A 132 -8.86 -28.90 -24.34
N GLY A 133 -9.97 -29.46 -23.83
CA GLY A 133 -9.99 -30.44 -22.72
C GLY A 133 -9.90 -29.78 -21.33
N VAL A 134 -10.18 -28.50 -21.20
CA VAL A 134 -10.35 -27.79 -19.91
C VAL A 134 -11.74 -27.20 -19.85
N GLU A 135 -12.50 -27.57 -18.81
CA GLU A 135 -13.83 -27.02 -18.56
C GLU A 135 -13.72 -25.67 -17.88
N MET A 136 -14.12 -24.60 -18.57
CA MET A 136 -13.98 -23.23 -18.06
C MET A 136 -15.11 -22.30 -18.49
N VAL A 137 -15.26 -21.19 -17.77
CA VAL A 137 -16.14 -20.05 -18.12
C VAL A 137 -15.28 -18.81 -18.22
N VAL A 138 -15.50 -18.01 -19.26
CA VAL A 138 -14.91 -16.67 -19.38
C VAL A 138 -16.03 -15.64 -19.38
N SER A 139 -16.02 -14.73 -18.42
CA SER A 139 -16.99 -13.62 -18.31
C SER A 139 -16.30 -12.38 -17.74
N ASP A 140 -16.54 -11.20 -18.31
CA ASP A 140 -15.99 -9.92 -17.87
C ASP A 140 -14.45 -9.96 -17.66
N MET A 141 -13.75 -10.55 -18.62
CA MET A 141 -12.29 -10.78 -18.56
C MET A 141 -11.84 -11.58 -17.33
N THR A 142 -12.71 -12.38 -16.76
CA THR A 142 -12.40 -13.30 -15.67
C THR A 142 -12.63 -14.72 -16.18
N VAL A 143 -11.62 -15.57 -16.02
CA VAL A 143 -11.76 -17.01 -16.25
C VAL A 143 -12.04 -17.69 -14.93
N TRP A 144 -12.92 -18.67 -14.99
CA TRP A 144 -13.27 -19.58 -13.91
C TRP A 144 -13.06 -21.01 -14.39
N CYS A 145 -12.30 -21.78 -13.65
CA CYS A 145 -12.11 -23.20 -13.90
C CYS A 145 -12.38 -23.93 -12.58
N VAL A 146 -13.24 -24.94 -12.64
CA VAL A 146 -13.58 -25.79 -11.51
C VAL A 146 -13.16 -27.20 -11.85
N ASP A 147 -12.18 -27.70 -11.16
CA ASP A 147 -11.79 -29.12 -11.17
C ASP A 147 -12.32 -29.81 -9.91
N ASP A 148 -12.09 -31.10 -9.72
CA ASP A 148 -12.74 -31.92 -8.69
C ASP A 148 -12.71 -31.31 -7.28
N ASP A 149 -11.59 -30.76 -6.86
CA ASP A 149 -11.37 -30.21 -5.52
C ASP A 149 -10.75 -28.80 -5.54
N VAL A 150 -10.70 -28.17 -6.72
CA VAL A 150 -10.02 -26.89 -6.92
C VAL A 150 -10.88 -25.91 -7.71
N LEU A 151 -10.95 -24.67 -7.21
CA LEU A 151 -11.41 -23.50 -7.95
C LEU A 151 -10.21 -22.64 -8.31
N LEU A 152 -10.02 -22.43 -9.61
CA LEU A 152 -9.09 -21.43 -10.11
C LEU A 152 -9.88 -20.29 -10.76
N MET A 153 -9.65 -19.09 -10.28
CA MET A 153 -10.21 -17.85 -10.84
C MET A 153 -9.05 -16.95 -11.29
N GLY A 154 -9.09 -16.43 -12.50
CA GLY A 154 -8.04 -15.55 -13.00
C GLY A 154 -8.59 -14.31 -13.72
N LYS A 155 -8.01 -13.13 -13.47
CA LYS A 155 -8.32 -11.91 -14.23
C LYS A 155 -7.43 -11.85 -15.46
N LEU A 156 -8.05 -11.96 -16.62
CA LEU A 156 -7.34 -11.93 -17.91
C LEU A 156 -6.86 -10.52 -18.27
N ARG A 157 -5.79 -10.47 -19.07
CA ARG A 157 -5.39 -9.23 -19.74
C ARG A 157 -6.25 -9.05 -21.01
N GLN A 158 -6.35 -7.82 -21.50
CA GLN A 158 -7.08 -7.54 -22.74
C GLN A 158 -6.53 -8.37 -23.93
N ASN A 159 -7.44 -8.87 -24.75
CA ASN A 159 -7.14 -9.66 -25.94
C ASN A 159 -6.42 -11.00 -25.67
N THR A 160 -6.64 -11.61 -24.52
CA THR A 160 -6.09 -12.94 -24.23
C THR A 160 -6.86 -14.02 -25.00
N ASP A 161 -6.15 -14.90 -25.68
CA ASP A 161 -6.69 -16.04 -26.42
C ASP A 161 -7.13 -17.15 -25.45
N GLU A 162 -8.40 -17.57 -25.52
CA GLU A 162 -8.98 -18.61 -24.65
C GLU A 162 -8.24 -19.95 -24.74
N LYS A 163 -7.73 -20.34 -25.91
CA LYS A 163 -6.94 -21.58 -26.06
C LYS A 163 -5.61 -21.50 -25.30
N LYS A 164 -4.97 -20.32 -25.28
CA LYS A 164 -3.77 -20.12 -24.48
C LYS A 164 -4.10 -20.19 -22.98
N VAL A 165 -5.25 -19.65 -22.57
CA VAL A 165 -5.74 -19.74 -21.20
C VAL A 165 -5.97 -21.20 -20.83
N ALA A 166 -6.70 -21.96 -21.66
CA ALA A 166 -6.95 -23.40 -21.43
C ALA A 166 -5.65 -24.21 -21.34
N LYS A 167 -4.68 -23.93 -22.22
CA LYS A 167 -3.37 -24.58 -22.13
C LYS A 167 -2.64 -24.28 -20.82
N TRP A 168 -2.69 -23.03 -20.36
CA TRP A 168 -2.08 -22.63 -19.10
C TRP A 168 -2.81 -23.26 -17.89
N LEU A 169 -4.14 -23.24 -17.88
CA LEU A 169 -4.96 -23.91 -16.85
C LEU A 169 -4.64 -25.39 -16.74
N ARG A 170 -4.50 -26.07 -17.90
CA ARG A 170 -4.11 -27.47 -17.92
C ARG A 170 -2.73 -27.69 -17.29
N GLY A 171 -1.75 -26.84 -17.62
CA GLY A 171 -0.43 -26.92 -17.01
C GLY A 171 -0.46 -26.75 -15.49
N VAL A 172 -1.28 -25.82 -15.00
CA VAL A 172 -1.51 -25.63 -13.56
C VAL A 172 -2.16 -26.88 -12.94
N LEU A 173 -3.26 -27.37 -13.49
CA LEU A 173 -4.02 -28.49 -12.94
C LEU A 173 -3.30 -29.85 -13.05
N SER A 174 -2.47 -30.04 -14.09
CA SER A 174 -1.69 -31.27 -14.26
C SER A 174 -0.43 -31.34 -13.40
N HIS A 175 -0.11 -30.27 -12.70
CA HIS A 175 1.08 -30.18 -11.85
C HIS A 175 2.38 -30.52 -12.60
N GLU A 176 2.52 -29.99 -13.80
CA GLU A 176 3.71 -30.21 -14.63
C GLU A 176 4.77 -29.15 -14.37
N GLY A 177 5.94 -29.55 -13.89
CA GLY A 177 7.10 -28.68 -13.75
C GLY A 177 7.47 -28.35 -12.30
N ALA A 178 8.38 -27.36 -12.15
CA ALA A 178 8.76 -26.85 -10.84
C ALA A 178 7.67 -25.94 -10.26
N CYS A 179 7.48 -26.02 -8.97
CA CYS A 179 6.44 -25.26 -8.26
C CYS A 179 7.04 -24.17 -7.36
N VAL A 180 6.22 -23.18 -7.04
CA VAL A 180 6.62 -22.05 -6.21
C VAL A 180 7.11 -22.48 -4.82
N SER A 181 6.58 -23.58 -4.29
CA SER A 181 7.02 -24.17 -3.01
C SER A 181 8.42 -24.82 -3.07
N ASP A 182 9.02 -24.98 -4.25
CA ASP A 182 10.41 -25.41 -4.39
C ASP A 182 11.40 -24.22 -4.30
N VAL A 183 10.90 -23.00 -4.44
CA VAL A 183 11.69 -21.77 -4.29
C VAL A 183 11.89 -21.49 -2.78
N PRO A 184 13.14 -21.46 -2.25
CA PRO A 184 13.37 -21.42 -0.79
C PRO A 184 12.67 -20.26 -0.08
N GLY A 185 12.71 -19.05 -0.63
CA GLY A 185 12.05 -17.86 -0.05
C GLY A 185 10.52 -17.98 -0.06
N ALA A 186 9.95 -18.46 -1.17
CA ALA A 186 8.52 -18.70 -1.28
C ALA A 186 8.06 -19.83 -0.35
N LYS A 187 8.83 -20.92 -0.26
CA LYS A 187 8.53 -22.03 0.64
C LYS A 187 8.36 -21.58 2.08
N ALA A 188 9.30 -20.76 2.60
CA ALA A 188 9.23 -20.25 3.96
C ALA A 188 7.95 -19.41 4.19
N ALA A 189 7.58 -18.54 3.24
CA ALA A 189 6.36 -17.74 3.31
C ALA A 189 5.09 -18.62 3.23
N LEU A 190 5.05 -19.60 2.31
CA LEU A 190 3.88 -20.47 2.12
C LEU A 190 3.65 -21.42 3.29
N GLN A 191 4.72 -21.84 4.00
CA GLN A 191 4.67 -22.66 5.20
C GLN A 191 4.38 -21.89 6.48
N SER A 192 4.40 -20.55 6.43
CA SER A 192 4.06 -19.72 7.59
C SER A 192 2.66 -20.05 8.14
N GLU A 193 2.55 -20.12 9.48
CA GLU A 193 1.27 -20.26 10.19
C GLU A 193 0.52 -18.94 10.35
N SER A 194 1.11 -17.83 9.89
CA SER A 194 0.48 -16.52 9.92
C SER A 194 -0.79 -16.47 9.07
N GLU A 195 -1.69 -15.56 9.38
CA GLU A 195 -2.96 -15.40 8.67
C GLU A 195 -2.76 -15.03 7.21
N ILE A 196 -1.75 -14.20 6.95
CA ILE A 196 -1.37 -13.80 5.61
C ILE A 196 0.15 -13.88 5.51
N ALA A 197 0.67 -14.53 4.47
CA ALA A 197 2.09 -14.53 4.17
C ALA A 197 2.31 -14.45 2.66
N GLY A 198 3.45 -13.93 2.23
CA GLY A 198 3.69 -13.78 0.80
C GLY A 198 5.17 -13.75 0.42
N TYR A 199 5.37 -14.04 -0.84
CA TYR A 199 6.65 -13.99 -1.53
C TYR A 199 6.48 -13.25 -2.86
N ILE A 200 7.40 -12.37 -3.18
CA ILE A 200 7.45 -11.63 -4.44
C ILE A 200 8.86 -11.80 -5.03
N ASP A 201 8.95 -12.36 -6.23
CA ASP A 201 10.17 -12.37 -7.05
C ASP A 201 10.37 -10.97 -7.62
N MET A 202 11.31 -10.20 -7.09
CA MET A 202 11.46 -8.79 -7.43
C MET A 202 11.82 -8.54 -8.89
N PRO A 203 12.73 -9.30 -9.53
CA PRO A 203 13.00 -9.19 -10.95
C PRO A 203 11.77 -9.42 -11.85
N ARG A 204 10.95 -10.43 -11.54
CA ARG A 204 9.73 -10.73 -12.31
C ARG A 204 8.64 -9.70 -12.05
N PHE A 205 8.47 -9.30 -10.79
CA PHE A 205 7.51 -8.28 -10.40
C PHE A 205 7.84 -6.91 -11.01
N SER A 206 9.11 -6.55 -11.10
CA SER A 206 9.58 -5.34 -11.77
C SER A 206 9.22 -5.32 -13.25
N LYS A 207 9.37 -6.46 -13.96
CA LYS A 207 8.90 -6.58 -15.35
C LYS A 207 7.38 -6.41 -15.47
N LEU A 208 6.62 -6.99 -14.54
CA LEU A 208 5.16 -6.89 -14.50
C LEU A 208 4.70 -5.46 -14.25
N ILE A 209 5.35 -4.72 -13.34
CA ILE A 209 5.09 -3.30 -13.08
C ILE A 209 5.38 -2.47 -14.33
N ARG A 210 6.53 -2.65 -14.96
CA ARG A 210 6.92 -1.89 -16.18
C ARG A 210 6.02 -2.18 -17.36
N GLY A 211 5.53 -3.42 -17.50
CA GLY A 211 4.56 -3.81 -18.51
C GLY A 211 3.15 -3.29 -18.26
N ASN A 212 2.85 -2.76 -17.10
CA ASN A 212 1.55 -2.17 -16.77
C ASN A 212 1.53 -0.69 -17.13
N MET A 213 0.55 -0.25 -17.94
CA MET A 213 0.45 1.14 -18.41
C MET A 213 0.44 2.18 -17.28
N VAL A 214 -0.27 1.88 -16.17
CA VAL A 214 -0.39 2.82 -15.04
C VAL A 214 0.87 2.82 -14.19
N PHE A 215 1.33 1.65 -13.78
CA PHE A 215 2.50 1.54 -12.90
C PHE A 215 3.81 1.82 -13.63
N GLY A 216 3.94 1.42 -14.89
CA GLY A 216 5.10 1.74 -15.72
C GLY A 216 5.25 3.25 -15.92
N LYS A 217 4.13 3.95 -16.13
CA LYS A 217 4.11 5.42 -16.18
C LYS A 217 4.48 6.02 -14.83
N LEU A 218 3.94 5.50 -13.72
CA LEU A 218 4.29 5.98 -12.37
C LEU A 218 5.79 5.86 -12.10
N VAL A 219 6.42 4.74 -12.46
CA VAL A 219 7.88 4.57 -12.31
C VAL A 219 8.66 5.53 -13.22
N ALA A 220 8.16 5.79 -14.42
CA ALA A 220 8.78 6.75 -15.34
C ALA A 220 8.64 8.21 -14.85
N ASP A 221 7.47 8.56 -14.33
CA ASP A 221 7.18 9.92 -13.83
C ASP A 221 7.87 10.21 -12.48
N TYR A 222 8.12 9.18 -11.68
CA TYR A 222 8.77 9.29 -10.37
C TYR A 222 10.09 8.49 -10.32
N PRO A 223 11.20 9.07 -10.79
CA PRO A 223 12.50 8.36 -10.93
C PRO A 223 13.00 7.71 -9.63
N ILE A 224 12.59 8.20 -8.47
CA ILE A 224 12.95 7.60 -7.17
C ILE A 224 12.41 6.16 -7.02
N LEU A 225 11.27 5.84 -7.65
CA LEU A 225 10.71 4.50 -7.62
C LEU A 225 11.55 3.50 -8.40
N SER A 226 12.34 3.97 -9.38
CA SER A 226 13.27 3.11 -10.11
C SER A 226 14.37 2.54 -9.21
N LEU A 227 14.70 3.21 -8.11
CA LEU A 227 15.69 2.72 -7.15
C LEU A 227 15.32 1.34 -6.58
N LEU A 228 14.02 1.08 -6.37
CA LEU A 228 13.55 -0.23 -5.92
C LEU A 228 13.28 -1.17 -7.10
N VAL A 229 12.64 -0.66 -8.15
CA VAL A 229 12.22 -1.48 -9.31
C VAL A 229 13.42 -1.99 -10.12
N ASP A 230 14.53 -1.23 -10.16
CA ASP A 230 15.77 -1.57 -10.85
C ASP A 230 16.87 -2.11 -9.93
N SER A 231 16.53 -2.35 -8.65
CA SER A 231 17.49 -2.84 -7.67
C SER A 231 17.91 -4.29 -7.94
N ASP A 232 19.03 -4.69 -7.32
CA ASP A 232 19.53 -6.06 -7.25
C ASP A 232 18.85 -6.90 -6.16
N VAL A 233 17.72 -6.42 -5.62
CA VAL A 233 16.87 -7.18 -4.68
C VAL A 233 16.30 -8.40 -5.40
N ARG A 234 16.51 -9.58 -4.81
CA ARG A 234 16.06 -10.86 -5.37
C ARG A 234 14.61 -11.14 -5.07
N ALA A 235 14.21 -10.91 -3.82
CA ALA A 235 12.86 -11.21 -3.37
C ALA A 235 12.41 -10.27 -2.25
N PHE A 236 11.10 -10.19 -2.08
CA PHE A 236 10.44 -9.60 -0.93
C PHE A 236 9.54 -10.66 -0.30
N THR A 237 9.73 -10.91 0.99
CA THR A 237 8.89 -11.82 1.78
C THR A 237 8.19 -11.06 2.88
N PHE A 238 6.99 -11.45 3.22
CA PHE A 238 6.26 -10.87 4.36
C PHE A 238 5.32 -11.87 5.02
N ASP A 239 5.02 -11.62 6.28
CA ASP A 239 3.98 -12.30 7.02
C ASP A 239 3.24 -11.34 7.95
N MET A 240 1.96 -11.64 8.19
CA MET A 240 1.08 -10.89 9.08
C MET A 240 0.37 -11.87 10.01
N ALA A 241 0.58 -11.71 11.31
CA ALA A 241 -0.03 -12.54 12.33
C ALA A 241 -0.87 -11.70 13.29
N PHE A 242 -2.04 -12.20 13.68
CA PHE A 242 -2.99 -11.49 14.53
C PHE A 242 -3.24 -12.27 15.82
N ASN A 243 -3.24 -11.57 16.95
CA ASN A 243 -3.53 -12.15 18.25
C ASN A 243 -4.29 -11.11 19.15
N GLY A 244 -5.56 -11.36 19.39
CA GLY A 244 -6.41 -10.46 20.15
C GLY A 244 -6.47 -9.05 19.54
N SER A 245 -6.01 -8.05 20.29
CA SER A 245 -5.99 -6.65 19.85
C SER A 245 -4.75 -6.24 19.06
N LYS A 246 -3.83 -7.17 18.77
CA LYS A 246 -2.56 -6.89 18.11
C LYS A 246 -2.38 -7.73 16.85
N GLY A 247 -2.02 -7.07 15.75
CA GLY A 247 -1.44 -7.67 14.56
C GLY A 247 0.04 -7.32 14.47
N THR A 248 0.87 -8.25 14.01
CA THR A 248 2.28 -8.03 13.71
C THR A 248 2.53 -8.21 12.23
N ILE A 249 3.39 -7.36 11.68
CA ILE A 249 3.79 -7.37 10.28
C ILE A 249 5.30 -7.51 10.27
N ASN A 250 5.79 -8.57 9.64
CA ASN A 250 7.22 -8.73 9.36
C ASN A 250 7.41 -8.82 7.86
N ALA A 251 8.45 -8.20 7.35
CA ALA A 251 8.82 -8.36 5.96
C ALA A 251 10.34 -8.21 5.80
N ASN A 252 10.86 -8.74 4.69
CA ASN A 252 12.29 -8.70 4.41
C ASN A 252 12.55 -8.61 2.92
N LEU A 253 13.54 -7.77 2.55
CA LEU A 253 14.14 -7.76 1.22
C LEU A 253 15.30 -8.74 1.19
N ASP A 254 15.23 -9.76 0.35
CA ASP A 254 16.36 -10.64 0.07
C ASP A 254 17.31 -9.93 -0.90
N MET A 255 18.38 -9.39 -0.35
CA MET A 255 19.41 -8.65 -1.08
C MET A 255 20.81 -9.14 -0.68
N ASP A 256 21.78 -8.96 -1.55
CA ASP A 256 23.18 -9.18 -1.19
C ASP A 256 23.63 -8.06 -0.25
N GLU A 257 24.20 -8.41 0.91
CA GLU A 257 24.71 -7.42 1.88
C GLU A 257 25.80 -6.49 1.30
N ASN A 258 26.51 -6.95 0.28
CA ASN A 258 27.50 -6.18 -0.47
C ASN A 258 26.99 -5.69 -1.82
N GLY A 259 25.72 -5.87 -2.10
CA GLY A 259 25.05 -5.46 -3.31
C GLY A 259 24.89 -3.94 -3.45
N GLU A 260 24.53 -3.51 -4.63
CA GLU A 260 24.36 -2.07 -4.93
C GLU A 260 23.26 -1.45 -4.09
N PHE A 261 22.14 -2.15 -3.92
CA PHE A 261 21.00 -1.63 -3.16
C PHE A 261 21.28 -1.58 -1.66
N ALA A 262 21.92 -2.60 -1.07
CA ALA A 262 22.33 -2.59 0.33
C ALA A 262 23.34 -1.46 0.60
N THR A 263 24.32 -1.28 -0.28
CA THR A 263 25.29 -0.18 -0.22
C THR A 263 24.58 1.19 -0.30
N LEU A 264 23.58 1.30 -1.18
CA LEU A 264 22.74 2.49 -1.32
C LEU A 264 22.00 2.81 -0.02
N LEU A 265 21.30 1.83 0.56
CA LEU A 265 20.56 2.00 1.82
C LEU A 265 21.48 2.43 2.96
N ASN A 266 22.62 1.77 3.11
CA ASN A 266 23.61 2.10 4.14
C ASN A 266 24.24 3.50 3.96
N THR A 267 24.36 3.97 2.72
CA THR A 267 24.87 5.31 2.40
C THR A 267 23.82 6.38 2.64
N LEU A 268 22.58 6.10 2.28
CA LEU A 268 21.47 7.06 2.35
C LEU A 268 20.86 7.15 3.74
N LEU A 269 20.53 6.02 4.36
CA LEU A 269 19.79 6.03 5.61
C LEU A 269 20.67 6.47 6.79
N ARG A 270 20.05 7.14 7.73
CA ARG A 270 20.66 7.59 8.98
C ARG A 270 19.83 7.09 10.15
N GLN A 271 20.51 6.80 11.27
CA GLN A 271 19.80 6.53 12.52
C GLN A 271 18.93 7.75 12.85
N PRO A 272 17.62 7.57 13.02
CA PRO A 272 16.74 8.69 13.33
C PRO A 272 16.86 9.11 14.79
N SER A 273 16.44 10.35 15.05
CA SER A 273 16.10 10.83 16.41
C SER A 273 14.63 11.18 16.42
N ALA A 274 13.92 10.91 17.49
CA ALA A 274 12.52 11.29 17.65
C ALA A 274 12.33 12.80 17.93
N ASP A 275 13.40 13.58 17.99
CA ASP A 275 13.34 15.02 18.29
C ASP A 275 12.50 15.80 17.29
N PHE A 276 12.38 15.32 16.05
CA PHE A 276 11.53 15.94 15.02
C PHE A 276 10.05 16.01 15.42
N LEU A 277 9.60 15.13 16.34
CA LEU A 277 8.22 15.15 16.85
C LEU A 277 7.89 16.43 17.63
N GLN A 278 8.90 17.19 18.06
CA GLN A 278 8.70 18.51 18.65
C GLN A 278 8.09 19.51 17.63
N ALA A 279 8.31 19.30 16.35
CA ALA A 279 7.72 20.11 15.28
C ALA A 279 6.35 19.57 14.79
N ILE A 280 5.99 18.31 15.13
CA ILE A 280 4.77 17.66 14.68
C ILE A 280 3.67 17.80 15.75
N PRO A 281 2.55 18.45 15.45
CA PRO A 281 1.41 18.56 16.37
C PRO A 281 0.84 17.19 16.73
N ASN A 282 0.34 17.06 17.98
CA ASN A 282 -0.33 15.84 18.45
C ASN A 282 -1.66 15.53 17.72
N THR A 283 -2.19 16.51 17.00
CA THR A 283 -3.39 16.40 16.15
C THR A 283 -3.12 15.69 14.82
N MET A 284 -1.86 15.44 14.45
CA MET A 284 -1.50 14.75 13.21
C MET A 284 -1.67 13.23 13.39
N PRO A 285 -2.72 12.62 12.82
CA PRO A 285 -2.95 11.19 12.97
C PRO A 285 -2.00 10.34 12.11
N VAL A 286 -1.48 10.88 11.02
CA VAL A 286 -0.52 10.19 10.16
C VAL A 286 0.80 10.94 10.18
N VAL A 287 1.87 10.23 10.49
CA VAL A 287 3.24 10.75 10.45
C VAL A 287 4.10 9.78 9.65
N MET A 288 4.81 10.32 8.67
CA MET A 288 5.77 9.58 7.84
C MET A 288 7.16 10.15 8.07
N ILE A 289 8.16 9.27 8.05
CA ILE A 289 9.57 9.65 8.23
C ILE A 289 10.47 8.99 7.19
N LEU A 290 11.49 9.75 6.79
CA LEU A 290 12.66 9.25 6.07
C LEU A 290 13.91 9.93 6.65
N SER A 291 14.73 9.18 7.37
CA SER A 291 15.98 9.69 7.96
C SER A 291 17.15 9.46 7.00
N VAL A 292 17.69 10.54 6.43
CA VAL A 292 18.64 10.45 5.31
C VAL A 292 19.85 11.36 5.43
N ASN A 293 20.90 10.95 4.73
CA ASN A 293 22.03 11.80 4.39
C ASN A 293 21.73 12.61 3.12
N GLY A 294 21.42 13.87 3.28
CA GLY A 294 21.03 14.75 2.17
C GLY A 294 22.11 14.91 1.10
N LYS A 295 23.39 14.93 1.48
CA LYS A 295 24.49 14.99 0.50
C LYS A 295 24.54 13.75 -0.39
N ALA A 296 24.37 12.58 0.21
CA ALA A 296 24.31 11.32 -0.53
C ALA A 296 23.03 11.25 -1.39
N LEU A 297 21.88 11.69 -0.84
CA LEU A 297 20.62 11.77 -1.56
C LEU A 297 20.71 12.69 -2.77
N ALA A 298 21.26 13.89 -2.59
CA ALA A 298 21.46 14.88 -3.67
C ALA A 298 22.41 14.38 -4.76
N ALA A 299 23.33 13.46 -4.45
CA ALA A 299 24.25 12.88 -5.43
C ALA A 299 23.60 11.82 -6.34
N LEU A 300 22.42 11.31 -6.01
CA LEU A 300 21.74 10.29 -6.81
C LEU A 300 21.29 10.86 -8.17
N PRO A 301 21.53 10.15 -9.30
CA PRO A 301 21.11 10.60 -10.63
C PRO A 301 19.60 10.86 -10.73
N GLN A 302 18.78 10.05 -10.05
CA GLN A 302 17.31 10.18 -10.01
C GLN A 302 16.91 11.49 -9.31
N VAL A 303 17.54 11.79 -8.17
CA VAL A 303 17.28 13.02 -7.42
C VAL A 303 17.79 14.25 -8.18
N GLN A 304 18.94 14.18 -8.82
CA GLN A 304 19.46 15.22 -9.70
C GLN A 304 18.51 15.49 -10.89
N THR A 305 17.86 14.45 -11.40
CA THR A 305 16.86 14.62 -12.46
C THR A 305 15.62 15.35 -11.92
N MET A 306 15.13 14.98 -10.73
CA MET A 306 14.02 15.69 -10.08
C MET A 306 14.35 17.14 -9.77
N ILE A 307 15.54 17.42 -9.23
CA ILE A 307 16.03 18.78 -8.97
C ILE A 307 16.04 19.60 -10.27
N ARG A 308 16.53 19.02 -11.38
CA ARG A 308 16.50 19.70 -12.68
C ARG A 308 15.09 19.99 -13.17
N MET A 309 14.15 19.06 -12.99
CA MET A 309 12.74 19.29 -13.36
C MET A 309 12.13 20.42 -12.54
N VAL A 310 12.38 20.45 -11.22
CA VAL A 310 11.91 21.54 -10.35
C VAL A 310 12.53 22.87 -10.76
N ASN A 311 13.82 22.91 -11.05
CA ASN A 311 14.52 24.12 -11.48
C ASN A 311 14.07 24.64 -12.86
N GLN A 312 13.43 23.80 -13.68
CA GLN A 312 12.83 24.20 -14.96
C GLN A 312 11.43 24.82 -14.82
N MET A 313 10.79 24.66 -13.65
CA MET A 313 9.49 25.28 -13.39
C MET A 313 9.66 26.79 -13.27
N PRO A 314 8.93 27.61 -14.06
CA PRO A 314 9.16 29.06 -14.11
C PRO A 314 9.12 29.78 -12.77
N PHE A 315 8.28 29.27 -11.84
CA PHE A 315 8.11 29.85 -10.51
C PHE A 315 9.08 29.28 -9.46
N LEU A 316 9.70 28.10 -9.69
CA LEU A 316 10.64 27.45 -8.75
C LEU A 316 12.12 27.56 -9.18
N GLY A 317 12.40 27.96 -10.41
CA GLY A 317 13.74 27.92 -11.02
C GLY A 317 14.82 28.76 -10.32
N ASN A 318 14.44 29.62 -9.37
CA ASN A 318 15.39 30.43 -8.59
C ASN A 318 15.58 29.92 -7.14
N LEU A 319 14.94 28.79 -6.76
CA LEU A 319 15.14 28.15 -5.46
C LEU A 319 16.31 27.17 -5.58
N ASP A 320 17.32 27.33 -4.74
CA ASP A 320 18.43 26.37 -4.69
C ASP A 320 18.01 25.08 -3.97
N VAL A 321 17.22 24.26 -4.69
CA VAL A 321 16.72 22.97 -4.19
C VAL A 321 17.87 22.03 -3.85
N ASN A 322 18.98 22.11 -4.58
CA ASN A 322 20.14 21.26 -4.33
C ASN A 322 20.81 21.61 -2.99
N ALA A 323 20.93 22.89 -2.65
CA ALA A 323 21.44 23.33 -1.35
C ALA A 323 20.53 22.85 -0.21
N ILE A 324 19.20 22.99 -0.37
CA ILE A 324 18.23 22.54 0.63
C ILE A 324 18.36 21.01 0.84
N VAL A 325 18.30 20.21 -0.22
CA VAL A 325 18.41 18.75 -0.13
C VAL A 325 19.76 18.33 0.48
N SER A 326 20.86 18.95 0.05
CA SER A 326 22.20 18.62 0.55
C SER A 326 22.42 18.99 2.02
N SER A 327 21.63 19.92 2.57
CA SER A 327 21.70 20.32 3.98
C SER A 327 21.03 19.31 4.91
N ILE A 328 20.18 18.40 4.41
CA ILE A 328 19.50 17.40 5.22
C ILE A 328 20.53 16.48 5.89
N SER A 329 20.38 16.27 7.19
CA SER A 329 21.36 15.52 8.00
C SER A 329 20.73 14.42 8.90
N GLY A 330 19.45 14.13 8.69
CA GLY A 330 18.69 13.20 9.52
C GLY A 330 17.24 13.07 9.05
N PRO A 331 16.26 13.01 10.00
CA PRO A 331 14.87 12.84 9.67
C PRO A 331 14.29 13.99 8.83
N VAL A 332 13.58 13.60 7.79
CA VAL A 332 12.58 14.40 7.08
C VAL A 332 11.24 13.77 7.40
N ALA A 333 10.30 14.52 7.94
CA ALA A 333 9.01 14.00 8.34
C ALA A 333 7.86 14.83 7.77
N VAL A 334 6.75 14.14 7.55
CA VAL A 334 5.48 14.73 7.11
C VAL A 334 4.38 14.26 8.04
N GLY A 335 3.69 15.21 8.67
CA GLY A 335 2.44 14.96 9.39
C GLY A 335 1.25 15.37 8.52
N VAL A 336 0.19 14.57 8.53
CA VAL A 336 -1.04 14.81 7.77
C VAL A 336 -2.25 14.62 8.67
N ALA A 337 -3.20 15.55 8.59
CA ALA A 337 -4.51 15.45 9.23
C ALA A 337 -5.59 15.97 8.29
N SER A 338 -6.80 15.38 8.33
CA SER A 338 -7.96 16.00 7.69
C SER A 338 -8.27 17.35 8.33
N ASP A 339 -8.67 18.32 7.53
CA ASP A 339 -9.10 19.61 8.04
C ASP A 339 -10.46 19.43 8.76
N PRO A 340 -10.60 19.89 10.02
CA PRO A 340 -11.86 19.71 10.75
C PRO A 340 -13.00 20.61 10.26
N TYR A 341 -12.72 21.62 9.45
CA TYR A 341 -13.69 22.62 9.00
C TYR A 341 -14.06 22.49 7.51
N PHE A 342 -13.18 21.89 6.71
CA PHE A 342 -13.36 21.76 5.25
C PHE A 342 -13.24 20.32 4.82
N GLU A 343 -14.33 19.78 4.29
CA GLU A 343 -14.41 18.44 3.73
C GLU A 343 -13.44 18.33 2.55
N ASP A 344 -12.69 17.24 2.45
CA ASP A 344 -11.66 16.98 1.43
C ASP A 344 -10.39 17.87 1.49
N GLU A 345 -10.25 18.71 2.51
CA GLU A 345 -9.01 19.45 2.75
C GLU A 345 -8.14 18.76 3.82
N TYR A 346 -6.83 19.03 3.75
CA TYR A 346 -5.85 18.46 4.67
C TYR A 346 -4.93 19.53 5.25
N ASN A 347 -4.56 19.36 6.50
CA ASN A 347 -3.50 20.08 7.17
C ASN A 347 -2.20 19.28 7.06
N TYR A 348 -1.09 19.97 6.83
CA TYR A 348 0.22 19.35 6.64
C TYR A 348 1.24 19.99 7.57
N VAL A 349 2.15 19.16 8.06
CA VAL A 349 3.37 19.64 8.71
C VAL A 349 4.55 18.92 8.08
N PHE A 350 5.51 19.68 7.62
CA PHE A 350 6.79 19.19 7.12
C PHE A 350 7.86 19.59 8.12
N CYS A 351 8.79 18.72 8.43
CA CYS A 351 10.00 19.10 9.12
C CYS A 351 11.20 18.30 8.61
N ALA A 352 12.37 18.91 8.70
CA ALA A 352 13.62 18.30 8.28
C ALA A 352 14.74 18.68 9.24
N GLN A 353 15.54 17.71 9.64
CA GLN A 353 16.79 17.96 10.32
C GLN A 353 17.84 18.39 9.31
N THR A 354 18.46 19.57 9.53
CA THR A 354 19.41 20.15 8.58
C THR A 354 20.69 20.61 9.28
N THR A 355 21.77 20.71 8.52
CA THR A 355 23.05 21.26 9.00
C THR A 355 23.06 22.77 9.06
N ASP A 356 22.13 23.44 8.35
CA ASP A 356 21.99 24.90 8.31
C ASP A 356 20.50 25.29 8.29
N PRO A 357 19.79 25.17 9.42
CA PRO A 357 18.36 25.44 9.48
C PRO A 357 17.99 26.88 9.14
N GLN A 358 18.80 27.84 9.58
CA GLN A 358 18.55 29.27 9.30
C GLN A 358 18.78 29.61 7.82
N GLY A 359 19.81 29.04 7.20
CA GLY A 359 20.04 29.17 5.76
C GLY A 359 18.90 28.61 4.92
N VAL A 360 18.33 27.45 5.30
CA VAL A 360 17.16 26.87 4.61
C VAL A 360 15.94 27.78 4.72
N VAL A 361 15.61 28.29 5.92
CA VAL A 361 14.51 29.25 6.12
C VAL A 361 14.73 30.51 5.28
N GLN A 362 15.96 31.04 5.27
CA GLN A 362 16.28 32.21 4.48
C GLN A 362 16.11 31.98 2.98
N LEU A 363 16.55 30.84 2.46
CA LEU A 363 16.36 30.48 1.04
C LEU A 363 14.87 30.41 0.66
N ILE A 364 14.06 29.77 1.49
CA ILE A 364 12.61 29.65 1.26
C ILE A 364 11.94 31.03 1.33
N SER A 365 12.31 31.87 2.33
CA SER A 365 11.74 33.19 2.49
C SER A 365 12.12 34.12 1.34
N GLN A 366 13.36 34.09 0.89
CA GLN A 366 13.81 34.88 -0.29
C GLN A 366 13.05 34.47 -1.55
N PHE A 367 12.77 33.15 -1.68
CA PHE A 367 11.97 32.65 -2.77
C PHE A 367 10.51 33.18 -2.68
N ALA A 368 9.88 33.08 -1.52
CA ALA A 368 8.51 33.57 -1.30
C ALA A 368 8.40 35.10 -1.57
N SER A 369 9.36 35.89 -1.11
CA SER A 369 9.41 37.36 -1.38
C SER A 369 9.50 37.67 -2.87
N ARG A 370 10.22 36.88 -3.66
CA ARG A 370 10.26 37.03 -5.13
C ARG A 370 8.92 36.76 -5.81
N LEU A 371 8.04 35.97 -5.17
CA LEU A 371 6.67 35.77 -5.60
C LEU A 371 5.70 36.81 -5.07
N GLY A 372 6.22 37.87 -4.43
CA GLY A 372 5.41 38.94 -3.82
C GLY A 372 4.76 38.51 -2.49
N GLN A 373 5.27 37.48 -1.85
CA GLN A 373 4.80 36.97 -0.56
C GLN A 373 5.82 37.33 0.52
N ASP A 374 5.67 38.48 1.14
CA ASP A 374 6.49 38.83 2.29
C ASP A 374 5.88 38.26 3.58
N PRO A 375 6.68 37.63 4.44
CA PRO A 375 6.14 37.04 5.67
C PRO A 375 5.89 38.10 6.74
N GLU A 376 4.88 37.87 7.55
CA GLU A 376 4.84 38.44 8.91
C GLU A 376 5.81 37.62 9.78
N ILE A 377 6.64 38.30 10.58
CA ILE A 377 7.57 37.62 11.48
C ILE A 377 7.05 37.75 12.91
N VAL A 378 6.67 36.63 13.50
CA VAL A 378 6.16 36.53 14.88
C VAL A 378 6.99 35.49 15.62
N ASP A 379 7.61 35.85 16.72
CA ASP A 379 8.41 34.98 17.58
C ASP A 379 9.50 34.16 16.83
N GLY A 380 9.99 34.69 15.71
CA GLY A 380 11.00 34.07 14.87
C GLY A 380 10.46 33.13 13.82
N GLU A 381 9.14 32.92 13.75
CA GLU A 381 8.47 32.26 12.65
C GLU A 381 8.14 33.21 11.51
N HIS A 382 8.31 32.77 10.27
CA HIS A 382 7.85 33.44 9.07
C HIS A 382 6.47 32.95 8.69
N ILE A 383 5.47 33.82 8.79
CA ILE A 383 4.06 33.48 8.58
C ILE A 383 3.61 34.00 7.21
N TYR A 384 3.10 33.13 6.38
CA TYR A 384 2.55 33.41 5.07
C TYR A 384 1.05 33.10 5.05
N ALA A 385 0.28 33.97 4.42
CA ALA A 385 -1.13 33.71 4.14
C ALA A 385 -1.27 32.89 2.85
N TYR A 386 -2.06 31.82 2.87
CA TYR A 386 -2.35 31.02 1.69
C TYR A 386 -3.82 30.60 1.70
N ALA A 387 -4.64 31.30 0.91
CA ALA A 387 -6.09 31.10 0.90
C ALA A 387 -6.70 31.13 2.32
N ASN A 388 -7.32 30.05 2.77
CA ASN A 388 -7.89 29.88 4.12
C ASN A 388 -6.88 29.34 5.15
N LYS A 389 -5.60 29.19 4.80
CA LYS A 389 -4.55 28.60 5.65
C LYS A 389 -3.40 29.55 5.91
N GLN A 390 -2.69 29.30 7.00
CA GLN A 390 -1.38 29.89 7.29
C GLN A 390 -0.29 28.85 7.01
N VAL A 391 0.78 29.29 6.36
CA VAL A 391 2.04 28.54 6.32
C VAL A 391 3.00 29.20 7.30
N ARG A 392 3.35 28.50 8.37
CA ARG A 392 4.33 28.93 9.37
C ARG A 392 5.63 28.19 9.15
N LEU A 393 6.68 28.93 8.81
CA LEU A 393 8.02 28.43 8.59
C LEU A 393 8.92 28.85 9.76
N GLY A 394 9.55 27.89 10.42
CA GLY A 394 10.37 28.18 11.59
C GLY A 394 11.48 27.16 11.84
N VAL A 395 12.20 27.36 12.94
CA VAL A 395 13.34 26.55 13.37
C VAL A 395 13.18 26.14 14.84
N ILE A 396 13.40 24.85 15.13
CA ILE A 396 13.54 24.32 16.49
C ILE A 396 14.87 23.57 16.56
N GLY A 397 15.88 24.16 17.21
CA GLY A 397 17.22 23.57 17.25
C GLY A 397 17.83 23.42 15.84
N ASN A 398 18.02 22.19 15.39
CA ASN A 398 18.51 21.86 14.05
C ASN A 398 17.40 21.42 13.07
N LEU A 399 16.14 21.58 13.47
CA LEU A 399 14.97 21.27 12.65
C LEU A 399 14.45 22.54 11.98
N VAL A 400 14.22 22.46 10.67
CA VAL A 400 13.35 23.38 9.93
C VAL A 400 11.97 22.76 9.85
N TYR A 401 10.93 23.53 10.06
CA TYR A 401 9.56 23.07 9.88
C TYR A 401 8.72 24.06 9.08
N ALA A 402 7.73 23.53 8.37
CA ALA A 402 6.68 24.28 7.71
C ALA A 402 5.33 23.68 8.10
N LYS A 403 4.49 24.45 8.79
CA LYS A 403 3.14 24.05 9.22
C LYS A 403 2.12 24.73 8.31
N MET A 404 1.32 24.00 7.58
CA MET A 404 0.18 24.51 6.82
C MET A 404 -1.12 24.12 7.54
N LEU A 405 -1.64 25.07 8.30
CA LEU A 405 -2.79 24.88 9.19
C LEU A 405 -3.88 25.91 8.87
N ASN A 406 -5.12 25.60 9.20
CA ASN A 406 -6.22 26.55 9.12
C ASN A 406 -6.01 27.70 10.12
N TYR A 407 -6.42 28.92 9.75
CA TYR A 407 -6.33 30.12 10.59
C TYR A 407 -7.01 30.00 11.96
N GLU A 408 -8.09 29.23 12.05
CA GLU A 408 -8.87 29.06 13.27
C GLU A 408 -8.30 28.04 14.26
N GLN A 409 -7.23 27.32 13.87
CA GLN A 409 -6.60 26.37 14.77
C GLN A 409 -5.66 27.07 15.74
N THR A 410 -5.97 26.95 17.04
CA THR A 410 -4.99 27.23 18.10
C THR A 410 -3.79 26.30 17.93
N GLU A 411 -2.57 26.76 18.20
CA GLU A 411 -1.38 25.92 18.07
C GLU A 411 -1.53 24.64 18.88
N PRO A 412 -1.57 23.48 18.23
CA PRO A 412 -1.69 22.22 18.94
C PRO A 412 -0.36 21.91 19.65
N ASN A 413 -0.45 21.29 20.82
CA ASN A 413 0.72 20.82 21.56
C ASN A 413 1.60 19.89 20.70
N CYS A 414 2.90 19.91 20.95
CA CYS A 414 3.85 18.99 20.35
C CYS A 414 3.44 17.53 20.62
N ASN A 415 3.83 16.66 19.72
CA ASN A 415 3.51 15.24 19.87
C ASN A 415 4.39 14.60 20.94
N THR A 416 3.74 14.07 21.97
CA THR A 416 4.36 13.38 23.12
C THR A 416 3.93 11.90 23.21
N ASP A 417 3.40 11.33 22.12
CA ASP A 417 3.02 9.92 22.05
C ASP A 417 4.26 9.03 22.21
N GLU A 418 4.40 8.36 23.34
CA GLU A 418 5.55 7.52 23.67
C GLU A 418 5.73 6.36 22.69
N ALA A 419 4.64 5.77 22.19
CA ALA A 419 4.70 4.67 21.24
C ALA A 419 5.22 5.16 19.88
N MET A 420 4.77 6.32 19.43
CA MET A 420 5.27 6.98 18.22
C MET A 420 6.73 7.38 18.38
N CYS A 421 7.13 7.95 19.51
CA CYS A 421 8.52 8.30 19.82
C CYS A 421 9.44 7.07 19.77
N LYS A 422 9.03 5.99 20.42
CA LYS A 422 9.79 4.73 20.42
C LYS A 422 9.91 4.15 19.00
N PHE A 423 8.81 4.10 18.26
CA PHE A 423 8.81 3.59 16.89
C PHE A 423 9.80 4.35 16.01
N PHE A 424 9.72 5.68 15.99
CA PHE A 424 10.58 6.49 15.13
C PHE A 424 12.03 6.59 15.61
N ALA A 425 12.34 6.34 16.88
CA ALA A 425 13.71 6.28 17.35
C ALA A 425 14.49 5.07 16.79
N GLU A 426 13.79 4.03 16.37
CA GLU A 426 14.38 2.78 15.87
C GLU A 426 14.23 2.61 14.34
N THR A 427 13.43 3.47 13.69
CA THR A 427 12.97 3.27 12.31
C THR A 427 13.39 4.43 11.42
N PRO A 428 14.42 4.26 10.56
CA PRO A 428 14.88 5.32 9.65
C PRO A 428 13.89 5.64 8.52
N MET A 429 13.03 4.71 8.14
CA MET A 429 11.96 4.95 7.16
C MET A 429 10.68 4.27 7.63
N GLY A 430 9.61 5.03 7.81
CA GLY A 430 8.37 4.44 8.28
C GLY A 430 7.18 5.36 8.30
N VAL A 431 6.04 4.75 8.59
CA VAL A 431 4.74 5.40 8.74
C VAL A 431 4.14 4.99 10.07
N TYR A 432 3.61 5.95 10.79
CA TYR A 432 2.80 5.75 11.98
C TYR A 432 1.44 6.40 11.75
N SER A 433 0.37 5.64 11.86
CA SER A 433 -0.99 6.11 11.60
C SER A 433 -1.92 5.76 12.77
N ARG A 434 -2.66 6.75 13.26
CA ARG A 434 -3.77 6.59 14.19
C ARG A 434 -5.06 6.82 13.44
N PHE A 435 -6.01 5.96 13.57
CA PHE A 435 -7.30 6.09 12.93
C PHE A 435 -8.41 5.49 13.80
N SER A 436 -9.63 5.91 13.55
CA SER A 436 -10.82 5.34 14.17
C SER A 436 -11.72 4.80 13.08
N SER A 437 -12.14 3.54 13.21
CA SER A 437 -13.11 2.92 12.32
C SER A 437 -14.21 2.30 13.17
N GLU A 438 -15.47 2.65 12.90
CA GLU A 438 -16.63 2.16 13.64
C GLU A 438 -16.51 2.33 15.18
N GLY A 439 -15.92 3.47 15.61
CA GLY A 439 -15.72 3.79 17.02
C GLY A 439 -14.57 3.04 17.70
N VAL A 440 -13.78 2.25 16.95
CA VAL A 440 -12.60 1.56 17.47
C VAL A 440 -11.35 2.31 17.06
N ASN A 441 -10.61 2.81 18.05
CA ASN A 441 -9.32 3.44 17.82
C ASN A 441 -8.26 2.39 17.52
N SER A 442 -7.48 2.62 16.48
CA SER A 442 -6.43 1.71 16.02
C SER A 442 -5.16 2.48 15.66
N VAL A 443 -4.05 1.80 15.78
CA VAL A 443 -2.72 2.28 15.38
C VAL A 443 -2.14 1.28 14.39
N LEU A 444 -1.65 1.78 13.26
CA LEU A 444 -0.83 1.03 12.32
C LEU A 444 0.53 1.71 12.23
N ASN A 445 1.58 0.96 12.48
CA ASN A 445 2.93 1.40 12.18
C ASN A 445 3.64 0.39 11.29
N ILE A 446 4.44 0.85 10.36
CA ILE A 446 5.30 0.02 9.50
C ILE A 446 6.59 0.77 9.27
N GLY A 447 7.71 0.12 9.51
CA GLY A 447 9.02 0.72 9.32
C GLY A 447 10.04 -0.22 8.74
N MET A 448 10.97 0.33 7.95
CA MET A 448 12.08 -0.37 7.33
C MET A 448 13.40 0.06 7.97
N LYS A 449 14.28 -0.92 8.19
CA LYS A 449 15.68 -0.72 8.62
C LYS A 449 16.63 -0.74 7.43
N ALA A 450 17.88 -0.33 7.68
CA ALA A 450 18.89 -0.29 6.63
C ALA A 450 19.28 -1.69 6.10
N ASP A 451 19.06 -2.74 6.88
CA ASP A 451 19.29 -4.14 6.48
C ASP A 451 18.18 -4.70 5.55
N GLY A 452 17.18 -3.89 5.20
CA GLY A 452 16.04 -4.29 4.37
C GLY A 452 14.95 -5.02 5.12
N SER A 453 15.06 -5.17 6.45
CA SER A 453 13.98 -5.73 7.27
C SER A 453 12.89 -4.68 7.53
N PHE A 454 11.63 -5.13 7.50
CA PHE A 454 10.46 -4.34 7.86
C PHE A 454 9.82 -4.95 9.09
N THR A 455 9.40 -4.09 9.98
CA THR A 455 8.57 -4.47 11.11
C THR A 455 7.39 -3.53 11.22
N GLY A 456 6.25 -4.06 11.63
CA GLY A 456 5.06 -3.24 11.84
C GLY A 456 4.11 -3.86 12.85
N GLU A 457 3.26 -3.03 13.37
CA GLU A 457 2.22 -3.43 14.30
C GLU A 457 0.90 -2.78 13.90
N PHE A 458 -0.15 -3.54 14.02
CA PHE A 458 -1.53 -3.08 13.95
C PHE A 458 -2.16 -3.32 15.32
N VAL A 459 -2.43 -2.26 16.06
CA VAL A 459 -2.94 -2.35 17.44
C VAL A 459 -4.31 -1.69 17.52
N THR A 460 -5.30 -2.39 18.05
CA THR A 460 -6.63 -1.85 18.32
C THR A 460 -6.79 -1.55 19.82
N ALA A 461 -7.81 -0.76 20.21
CA ALA A 461 -8.13 -0.52 21.61
C ALA A 461 -8.25 -1.83 22.42
N GLU A 462 -7.99 -1.79 23.72
CA GLU A 462 -7.76 -2.94 24.62
C GLU A 462 -8.73 -4.14 24.52
N LYS A 463 -9.96 -3.93 24.05
CA LYS A 463 -10.95 -5.00 23.80
C LYS A 463 -11.23 -5.23 22.33
N GLY A 464 -10.43 -4.62 21.46
CA GLY A 464 -10.60 -4.74 20.01
C GLY A 464 -10.12 -6.09 19.50
N ASN A 465 -10.63 -6.45 18.33
CA ASN A 465 -10.19 -7.59 17.55
C ASN A 465 -9.38 -7.07 16.36
N ALA A 466 -8.04 -7.23 16.38
CA ALA A 466 -7.16 -6.68 15.37
C ALA A 466 -7.44 -7.28 13.98
N MET A 467 -7.73 -8.58 13.88
CA MET A 467 -8.06 -9.20 12.59
C MET A 467 -9.35 -8.64 12.00
N LEU A 468 -10.39 -8.50 12.82
CA LEU A 468 -11.66 -7.91 12.39
C LEU A 468 -11.48 -6.46 11.93
N GLN A 469 -10.75 -5.64 12.72
CA GLN A 469 -10.50 -4.24 12.36
C GLN A 469 -9.64 -4.11 11.10
N PHE A 470 -8.68 -5.00 10.92
CA PHE A 470 -7.89 -5.04 9.69
C PHE A 470 -8.77 -5.38 8.47
N LEU A 471 -9.68 -6.34 8.59
CA LEU A 471 -10.66 -6.62 7.54
C LEU A 471 -11.58 -5.41 7.26
N CYS A 472 -12.07 -4.75 8.31
CA CYS A 472 -12.86 -3.52 8.15
C CYS A 472 -12.06 -2.42 7.42
N LEU A 473 -10.79 -2.23 7.79
CA LEU A 473 -9.90 -1.28 7.11
C LEU A 473 -9.75 -1.62 5.63
N LEU A 474 -9.46 -2.87 5.29
CA LEU A 474 -9.35 -3.31 3.90
C LEU A 474 -10.64 -3.06 3.10
N CYS A 475 -11.79 -3.30 3.72
CA CYS A 475 -13.10 -3.07 3.09
C CYS A 475 -13.47 -1.58 2.98
N SER A 476 -12.98 -0.72 3.89
CA SER A 476 -13.27 0.72 3.88
C SER A 476 -12.47 1.52 2.87
N ILE A 477 -11.34 0.98 2.40
CA ILE A 477 -10.49 1.65 1.42
C ILE A 477 -11.23 1.78 0.09
N LYS A 478 -11.74 2.98 -0.22
CA LYS A 478 -12.42 3.25 -1.50
C LYS A 478 -11.49 2.96 -2.69
N PRO A 479 -11.97 2.31 -3.75
CA PRO A 479 -11.19 2.19 -4.97
C PRO A 479 -10.96 3.59 -5.55
N VAL A 480 -9.73 3.94 -5.86
CA VAL A 480 -9.45 5.15 -6.67
C VAL A 480 -10.15 4.97 -8.01
N SER A 481 -11.09 5.87 -8.36
CA SER A 481 -11.84 5.75 -9.60
C SER A 481 -10.90 5.90 -10.80
N SER A 482 -11.10 5.11 -11.86
CA SER A 482 -10.30 5.26 -13.08
C SER A 482 -10.61 6.55 -13.82
N TYR A 483 -11.68 7.23 -13.43
CA TYR A 483 -12.07 8.54 -13.94
C TYR A 483 -11.20 9.68 -13.41
N ASP A 484 -10.55 9.51 -12.26
CA ASP A 484 -9.60 10.50 -11.72
C ASP A 484 -8.25 10.47 -12.46
N TYR A 485 -8.04 9.50 -13.38
CA TYR A 485 -6.88 9.36 -14.26
C TYR A 485 -7.23 9.40 -15.76
N ASP A 486 -8.46 9.78 -16.11
CA ASP A 486 -8.64 10.29 -17.44
C ASP A 486 -7.76 11.54 -17.54
N GLY A 487 -6.69 11.37 -18.30
CA GLY A 487 -5.74 12.42 -18.60
C GLY A 487 -6.41 13.62 -19.26
N GLY A 488 -7.21 14.31 -18.51
CA GLY A 488 -7.23 15.73 -18.55
C GLY A 488 -5.76 16.11 -18.37
N ALA A 489 -5.00 16.16 -19.48
CA ALA A 489 -4.17 17.31 -19.65
C ALA A 489 -5.07 18.40 -19.11
N ALA A 490 -4.81 18.87 -17.88
CA ALA A 490 -5.23 20.17 -17.52
C ALA A 490 -4.75 20.98 -18.72
N VAL A 491 -5.65 21.24 -19.62
CA VAL A 491 -5.54 22.43 -20.46
C VAL A 491 -5.47 23.48 -19.37
N VAL A 492 -4.25 23.78 -18.97
CA VAL A 492 -3.93 24.97 -18.23
C VAL A 492 -4.35 26.00 -19.25
N ASP A 493 -5.60 26.41 -19.12
CA ASP A 493 -6.10 27.59 -19.77
C ASP A 493 -5.20 28.68 -19.21
N GLU A 494 -4.18 29.05 -20.00
CA GLU A 494 -3.21 30.09 -19.65
C GLU A 494 -3.91 31.42 -19.28
N GLY A 495 -5.23 31.52 -19.48
CA GLY A 495 -6.08 32.65 -19.10
C GLY A 495 -6.69 32.59 -17.69
N SER A 496 -6.74 31.43 -16.99
CA SER A 496 -7.46 31.32 -15.70
C SER A 496 -6.57 31.26 -14.46
N MET A 497 -5.22 31.24 -14.60
CA MET A 497 -4.30 31.30 -13.46
C MET A 497 -3.87 32.73 -13.06
N VAL A 498 -4.50 33.76 -13.62
CA VAL A 498 -4.45 35.10 -13.06
C VAL A 498 -5.76 35.32 -12.29
N GLY A 499 -5.94 34.58 -11.20
CA GLY A 499 -6.83 35.00 -10.14
C GLY A 499 -6.32 36.35 -9.63
N GLU A 500 -7.06 37.41 -9.84
CA GLU A 500 -6.80 38.72 -9.28
C GLU A 500 -6.55 38.59 -7.77
N PHE A 501 -5.29 38.67 -7.34
CA PHE A 501 -4.97 38.96 -5.96
C PHE A 501 -5.49 40.36 -5.64
N GLN A 502 -6.66 40.41 -4.99
CA GLN A 502 -7.07 41.67 -4.34
C GLN A 502 -6.27 41.80 -3.05
N PRO A 503 -5.46 42.86 -2.90
CA PRO A 503 -4.84 43.15 -1.62
C PRO A 503 -5.95 43.54 -0.63
N LEU A 504 -5.89 42.96 0.58
CA LEU A 504 -6.59 43.47 1.75
C LEU A 504 -5.97 44.77 2.21
#